data_57f305784bbe402076c3d334ddfc55d5
#
_entry.id   57f305784bbe402076c3d334ddfc55d5
#
_cell.length_a   1.000
_cell.length_b   1.000
_cell.length_c   1.000
_cell.angle_alpha   90.00
_cell.angle_beta   90.00
_cell.angle_gamma   90.00
#
_symmetry.space_group_name_H-M   'P 1'
#
loop_
_entity.id
_entity.type
_entity.pdbx_description
1 polymer ?
#
loop_
_entity_poly.entity_id
_entity_poly.type
_entity_poly.pdbx_seq_one_letter_code
_entity_poly.pdbx_strand_id
1 'polypeptide(L)'
;MENISPPKYVRQVLRSLQARGHVAYLVGGCVRDMALGVRPHDWDICTGALPEQVMAVFPGALPTGLKHGTVTVRINSRSVEVTTFRSEENYVDHRHPETVRFVGELTTDLSRRDFTINAMALSPDGLLMDPFGGLTDLEHRCIRCVGSPELRFEEDALRMFRALRFSARLDFSIEEATLAAIEKKAHLASALAAERIRDEVEKTLLTPRPETVGLMQHLGLLDGFLCTRAEGTLPELKLLTKLPRKALDRWMALCVILRRWGLISSVEDFLTALRLDSRTIRCCSDGAALLEGRKPRSTPEWKRLLRRWGVDTVGCAARCRDALDGGSSSRELKAVLKSGGNPLQNVLGSLGGLQSSIQTEWKKQEKDFQQFGKDVCSRVVTLEDSRKALVGNLK
;
A
#
# COMPACT_ATOMS: atom_id res chain seq x y z
N MET A 1 14.55 20.04 12.58
CA MET A 1 14.01 18.67 12.61
C MET A 1 13.96 18.24 14.08
N GLU A 2 12.78 18.25 14.66
CA GLU A 2 12.62 17.87 16.06
C GLU A 2 12.83 16.36 16.23
N ASN A 3 13.90 16.01 16.95
CA ASN A 3 14.16 14.80 17.77
C ASN A 3 13.65 13.39 17.35
N ILE A 4 13.29 13.13 16.09
CA ILE A 4 13.02 11.76 15.66
C ILE A 4 14.32 11.10 15.23
N SER A 5 14.90 10.30 16.12
CA SER A 5 16.11 9.52 15.81
C SER A 5 15.74 8.17 15.20
N PRO A 6 16.47 7.72 14.16
CA PRO A 6 16.27 6.39 13.61
C PRO A 6 16.45 5.30 14.68
N PRO A 7 15.66 4.22 14.65
CA PRO A 7 15.78 3.11 15.60
C PRO A 7 17.18 2.49 15.61
N LYS A 8 17.56 1.83 16.72
CA LYS A 8 18.89 1.21 16.86
C LYS A 8 19.24 0.26 15.71
N TYR A 9 18.29 -0.56 15.27
CA TYR A 9 18.50 -1.51 14.17
C TYR A 9 18.79 -0.81 12.83
N VAL A 10 18.14 0.32 12.54
CA VAL A 10 18.39 1.12 11.33
C VAL A 10 19.77 1.78 11.38
N ARG A 11 20.12 2.38 12.53
CA ARG A 11 21.45 2.96 12.74
C ARG A 11 22.56 1.90 12.64
N GLN A 12 22.29 0.68 13.08
CA GLN A 12 23.21 -0.44 12.95
C GLN A 12 23.49 -0.77 11.47
N VAL A 13 22.42 -0.82 10.62
CA VAL A 13 22.60 -1.06 9.18
C VAL A 13 23.45 0.03 8.55
N LEU A 14 23.13 1.31 8.79
CA LEU A 14 23.90 2.44 8.27
C LEU A 14 25.39 2.37 8.68
N ARG A 15 25.68 2.18 9.98
CA ARG A 15 27.03 2.10 10.50
C ARG A 15 27.81 0.89 9.97
N SER A 16 27.14 -0.26 9.79
CA SER A 16 27.79 -1.45 9.25
C SER A 16 28.22 -1.28 7.81
N LEU A 17 27.42 -0.59 7.00
CA LEU A 17 27.78 -0.24 5.61
C LEU A 17 28.95 0.75 5.61
N GLN A 18 28.91 1.81 6.43
CA GLN A 18 29.98 2.79 6.53
C GLN A 18 31.31 2.18 7.01
N ALA A 19 31.28 1.26 7.98
CA ALA A 19 32.46 0.57 8.48
C ALA A 19 33.18 -0.28 7.42
N ARG A 20 32.45 -0.62 6.33
CA ARG A 20 33.00 -1.30 5.15
C ARG A 20 33.33 -0.36 3.99
N GLY A 21 33.33 0.95 4.25
CA GLY A 21 33.68 1.98 3.26
C GLY A 21 32.54 2.34 2.29
N HIS A 22 31.32 1.88 2.53
CA HIS A 22 30.18 2.21 1.68
C HIS A 22 29.40 3.39 2.25
N VAL A 23 29.12 4.39 1.40
CA VAL A 23 28.19 5.47 1.75
C VAL A 23 26.77 4.91 1.87
N ALA A 24 26.00 5.38 2.86
CA ALA A 24 24.64 4.97 3.08
C ALA A 24 23.83 6.11 3.72
N TYR A 25 22.58 6.26 3.28
CA TYR A 25 21.67 7.32 3.72
C TYR A 25 20.29 6.75 3.97
N LEU A 26 19.55 7.33 4.92
CA LEU A 26 18.10 7.20 4.95
C LEU A 26 17.52 7.98 3.78
N VAL A 27 16.41 7.52 3.20
CA VAL A 27 15.90 8.12 1.98
C VAL A 27 14.37 8.01 1.86
N GLY A 28 13.76 8.94 1.14
CA GLY A 28 12.36 8.84 0.75
C GLY A 28 11.38 9.13 1.87
N GLY A 29 10.36 8.27 2.00
CA GLY A 29 9.25 8.47 2.93
C GLY A 29 9.64 8.66 4.38
N CYS A 30 10.66 7.97 4.87
CA CYS A 30 11.11 8.10 6.25
C CYS A 30 11.75 9.47 6.52
N VAL A 31 12.51 10.02 5.57
CA VAL A 31 13.13 11.35 5.71
C VAL A 31 12.06 12.43 5.70
N ARG A 32 11.08 12.35 4.78
CA ARG A 32 9.91 13.23 4.75
C ARG A 32 9.15 13.20 6.07
N ASP A 33 8.81 12.00 6.56
CA ASP A 33 8.01 11.85 7.78
C ASP A 33 8.78 12.40 8.99
N MET A 34 10.11 12.19 9.08
CA MET A 34 10.97 12.80 10.09
C MET A 34 10.97 14.33 10.01
N ALA A 35 11.05 14.89 8.80
CA ALA A 35 11.01 16.33 8.60
C ALA A 35 9.66 16.95 9.02
N LEU A 36 8.56 16.19 8.90
CA LEU A 36 7.23 16.58 9.38
C LEU A 36 7.01 16.33 10.88
N GLY A 37 8.01 15.84 11.62
CA GLY A 37 7.85 15.49 13.03
C GLY A 37 6.99 14.23 13.26
N VAL A 38 6.78 13.41 12.22
CA VAL A 38 6.00 12.17 12.28
C VAL A 38 6.95 10.98 12.34
N ARG A 39 6.71 10.04 13.26
CA ARG A 39 7.52 8.83 13.34
C ARG A 39 7.29 7.95 12.11
N PRO A 40 8.34 7.63 11.33
CA PRO A 40 8.22 6.74 10.19
C PRO A 40 7.76 5.34 10.59
N HIS A 41 6.94 4.75 9.73
CA HIS A 41 6.52 3.35 9.86
C HIS A 41 7.58 2.42 9.27
N ASP A 42 8.05 2.74 8.06
CA ASP A 42 9.05 1.98 7.31
C ASP A 42 10.33 2.80 7.15
N TRP A 43 11.46 2.11 7.03
CA TRP A 43 12.77 2.73 6.95
C TRP A 43 13.51 2.22 5.71
N ASP A 44 13.77 3.13 4.78
CA ASP A 44 14.49 2.85 3.54
C ASP A 44 15.90 3.43 3.61
N ILE A 45 16.87 2.64 3.16
CA ILE A 45 18.28 3.05 3.04
C ILE A 45 18.67 2.98 1.56
N CYS A 46 19.36 4.00 1.09
CA CYS A 46 20.08 3.93 -0.18
C CYS A 46 21.59 3.94 0.07
N THR A 47 22.36 3.27 -0.80
CA THR A 47 23.80 3.06 -0.61
C THR A 47 24.54 2.99 -1.95
N GLY A 48 25.83 3.34 -1.93
CA GLY A 48 26.75 3.07 -3.05
C GLY A 48 27.21 1.61 -3.13
N ALA A 49 26.90 0.77 -2.12
CA ALA A 49 27.23 -0.65 -2.15
C ALA A 49 26.36 -1.38 -3.17
N LEU A 50 26.96 -2.28 -3.96
CA LEU A 50 26.23 -3.22 -4.81
C LEU A 50 25.45 -4.25 -3.97
N PRO A 51 24.39 -4.87 -4.50
CA PRO A 51 23.59 -5.85 -3.75
C PRO A 51 24.44 -6.98 -3.14
N GLU A 52 25.42 -7.48 -3.86
CA GLU A 52 26.31 -8.54 -3.40
C GLU A 52 27.19 -8.05 -2.23
N GLN A 53 27.62 -6.79 -2.26
CA GLN A 53 28.37 -6.17 -1.17
C GLN A 53 27.50 -5.98 0.06
N VAL A 54 26.24 -5.58 -0.11
CA VAL A 54 25.28 -5.50 0.99
C VAL A 54 25.06 -6.87 1.62
N MET A 55 24.89 -7.93 0.82
CA MET A 55 24.75 -9.31 1.31
C MET A 55 26.02 -9.83 2.00
N ALA A 56 27.21 -9.41 1.55
CA ALA A 56 28.47 -9.74 2.22
C ALA A 56 28.59 -9.07 3.60
N VAL A 57 28.07 -7.85 3.76
CA VAL A 57 28.01 -7.17 5.07
C VAL A 57 26.92 -7.80 5.98
N PHE A 58 25.84 -8.31 5.40
CA PHE A 58 24.71 -8.89 6.11
C PHE A 58 24.37 -10.29 5.56
N PRO A 59 25.05 -11.36 6.02
CA PRO A 59 24.87 -12.71 5.48
C PRO A 59 23.43 -13.27 5.58
N GLY A 60 22.58 -12.69 6.46
CA GLY A 60 21.17 -13.05 6.59
C GLY A 60 20.20 -12.18 5.77
N ALA A 61 20.72 -11.35 4.88
CA ALA A 61 19.90 -10.49 4.04
C ALA A 61 19.19 -11.29 2.93
N LEU A 62 17.99 -10.87 2.56
CA LEU A 62 17.15 -11.52 1.56
C LEU A 62 17.23 -10.74 0.23
N PRO A 63 17.46 -11.42 -0.90
CA PRO A 63 17.57 -10.82 -2.22
C PRO A 63 16.16 -10.51 -2.82
N THR A 64 15.40 -9.66 -2.17
CA THR A 64 13.98 -9.40 -2.49
C THR A 64 13.76 -8.66 -3.80
N GLY A 65 14.77 -7.94 -4.31
CA GLY A 65 14.65 -7.13 -5.52
C GLY A 65 15.98 -6.90 -6.24
N LEU A 66 16.80 -7.94 -6.42
CA LEU A 66 18.15 -7.83 -7.00
C LEU A 66 18.18 -7.11 -8.36
N LYS A 67 17.20 -7.39 -9.23
CA LYS A 67 17.08 -6.72 -10.54
C LYS A 67 16.95 -5.20 -10.41
N HIS A 68 16.46 -4.73 -9.29
CA HIS A 68 16.28 -3.31 -8.96
C HIS A 68 17.26 -2.80 -7.91
N GLY A 69 18.29 -3.60 -7.58
CA GLY A 69 19.30 -3.23 -6.61
C GLY A 69 18.84 -3.26 -5.14
N THR A 70 17.70 -3.87 -4.82
CA THR A 70 17.14 -3.87 -3.47
C THR A 70 17.39 -5.20 -2.76
N VAL A 71 17.86 -5.09 -1.52
CA VAL A 71 18.12 -6.21 -0.59
C VAL A 71 17.39 -5.88 0.73
N THR A 72 16.67 -6.86 1.29
CA THR A 72 16.05 -6.71 2.60
C THR A 72 17.00 -7.22 3.70
N VAL A 73 17.54 -6.30 4.47
CA VAL A 73 18.39 -6.62 5.64
C VAL A 73 17.51 -6.88 6.86
N ARG A 74 17.74 -8.00 7.56
CA ARG A 74 17.00 -8.37 8.76
C ARG A 74 17.89 -8.23 10.00
N ILE A 75 17.46 -7.41 10.95
CA ILE A 75 18.10 -7.21 12.25
C ILE A 75 17.07 -7.43 13.36
N ASN A 76 17.30 -8.42 14.22
CA ASN A 76 16.42 -8.71 15.37
C ASN A 76 14.92 -8.74 15.01
N SER A 77 14.53 -9.53 14.00
CA SER A 77 13.16 -9.66 13.49
C SER A 77 12.55 -8.38 12.88
N ARG A 78 13.36 -7.34 12.65
CA ARG A 78 12.97 -6.14 11.91
C ARG A 78 13.63 -6.16 10.53
N SER A 79 12.92 -5.64 9.55
CA SER A 79 13.40 -5.55 8.17
C SER A 79 13.71 -4.10 7.81
N VAL A 80 14.76 -3.89 7.02
CA VAL A 80 15.14 -2.60 6.44
C VAL A 80 15.43 -2.86 4.96
N GLU A 81 14.82 -2.10 4.08
CA GLU A 81 15.15 -2.16 2.66
C GLU A 81 16.41 -1.32 2.39
N VAL A 82 17.39 -1.96 1.74
CA VAL A 82 18.64 -1.33 1.34
C VAL A 82 18.72 -1.41 -0.18
N THR A 83 18.72 -0.24 -0.83
CA THR A 83 18.73 -0.14 -2.29
C THR A 83 20.03 0.52 -2.76
N THR A 84 20.72 -0.12 -3.70
CA THR A 84 21.88 0.46 -4.38
C THR A 84 21.48 1.69 -5.18
N PHE A 85 22.30 2.75 -5.16
CA PHE A 85 22.08 3.93 -6.01
C PHE A 85 21.99 3.50 -7.46
N ARG A 86 20.98 4.02 -8.16
CA ARG A 86 20.74 3.62 -9.54
C ARG A 86 20.19 4.77 -10.38
N SER A 87 20.51 4.75 -11.66
CA SER A 87 19.77 5.44 -12.71
C SER A 87 18.84 4.47 -13.42
N GLU A 88 17.78 5.00 -13.98
CA GLU A 88 16.77 4.25 -14.72
C GLU A 88 16.60 4.94 -16.06
N GLU A 89 16.76 4.18 -17.16
CA GLU A 89 16.70 4.71 -18.53
C GLU A 89 15.77 3.84 -19.38
N ASN A 90 15.18 4.46 -20.43
CA ASN A 90 14.36 3.78 -21.44
C ASN A 90 13.19 2.98 -20.86
N TYR A 91 12.13 3.67 -20.46
CA TYR A 91 10.91 3.02 -20.01
C TYR A 91 10.07 2.60 -21.22
N VAL A 92 9.89 1.30 -21.44
CA VAL A 92 9.20 0.74 -22.61
C VAL A 92 7.68 0.68 -22.43
N ASP A 93 7.22 0.45 -21.19
CA ASP A 93 5.81 0.19 -20.87
C ASP A 93 5.24 1.16 -19.81
N HIS A 94 5.81 2.37 -19.69
CA HIS A 94 5.48 3.35 -18.66
C HIS A 94 5.56 2.79 -17.22
N ARG A 95 6.46 1.81 -16.99
CA ARG A 95 6.67 1.18 -15.68
C ARG A 95 8.07 0.66 -15.45
N HIS A 96 8.57 -0.16 -16.39
CA HIS A 96 9.84 -0.86 -16.21
C HIS A 96 10.92 -0.13 -17.01
N PRO A 97 11.97 0.35 -16.36
CA PRO A 97 13.15 0.78 -17.08
C PRO A 97 13.76 -0.45 -17.81
N GLU A 98 14.05 -0.31 -19.08
CA GLU A 98 14.74 -1.33 -19.83
C GLU A 98 16.14 -1.57 -19.27
N THR A 99 16.77 -0.51 -18.77
CA THR A 99 18.10 -0.55 -18.21
C THR A 99 18.13 0.07 -16.80
N VAL A 100 18.54 -0.71 -15.82
CA VAL A 100 18.90 -0.25 -14.48
C VAL A 100 20.43 -0.26 -14.39
N ARG A 101 21.03 0.91 -14.19
CA ARG A 101 22.48 1.04 -14.00
C ARG A 101 22.75 1.46 -12.57
N PHE A 102 23.61 0.73 -11.89
CA PHE A 102 24.11 1.14 -10.59
C PHE A 102 25.08 2.30 -10.74
N VAL A 103 24.88 3.35 -9.95
CA VAL A 103 25.64 4.59 -10.02
C VAL A 103 26.31 4.89 -8.69
N GLY A 104 27.37 5.70 -8.71
CA GLY A 104 28.09 6.09 -7.49
C GLY A 104 27.50 7.30 -6.76
N GLU A 105 26.59 8.05 -7.41
CA GLU A 105 26.16 9.34 -6.92
C GLU A 105 24.73 9.33 -6.37
N LEU A 106 24.57 9.81 -5.14
CA LEU A 106 23.30 9.94 -4.46
C LEU A 106 22.32 10.83 -5.24
N THR A 107 22.79 11.95 -5.78
CA THR A 107 21.93 12.91 -6.51
C THR A 107 21.26 12.25 -7.72
N THR A 108 21.96 11.38 -8.42
CA THR A 108 21.40 10.61 -9.53
C THR A 108 20.31 9.65 -9.07
N ASP A 109 20.45 8.99 -7.91
CA ASP A 109 19.36 8.15 -7.36
C ASP A 109 18.16 9.00 -6.91
N LEU A 110 18.39 10.16 -6.34
CA LEU A 110 17.32 11.07 -5.92
C LEU A 110 16.56 11.66 -7.12
N SER A 111 17.26 11.95 -8.22
CA SER A 111 16.66 12.59 -9.42
C SER A 111 15.60 11.73 -10.12
N ARG A 112 15.65 10.41 -10.04
CA ARG A 112 14.67 9.49 -10.64
C ARG A 112 13.39 9.32 -9.81
N ARG A 113 13.34 9.89 -8.59
CA ARG A 113 12.20 9.76 -7.68
C ARG A 113 11.00 10.56 -8.16
N ASP A 114 9.83 10.24 -7.60
CA ASP A 114 8.56 10.84 -8.01
C ASP A 114 8.44 12.32 -7.64
N PHE A 115 8.57 12.64 -6.34
CA PHE A 115 8.31 13.98 -5.82
C PHE A 115 9.48 14.49 -4.98
N THR A 116 9.68 15.80 -4.98
CA THR A 116 10.75 16.47 -4.23
C THR A 116 10.74 16.10 -2.75
N ILE A 117 9.57 16.04 -2.13
CA ILE A 117 9.39 15.64 -0.73
C ILE A 117 9.82 14.20 -0.42
N ASN A 118 9.98 13.35 -1.42
CA ASN A 118 10.48 11.98 -1.31
C ASN A 118 11.91 11.83 -1.88
N ALA A 119 12.47 12.90 -2.43
CA ALA A 119 13.81 12.94 -3.03
C ALA A 119 14.85 13.60 -2.11
N MET A 120 14.70 13.39 -0.82
CA MET A 120 15.63 13.81 0.23
C MET A 120 16.32 12.62 0.84
N ALA A 121 17.54 12.79 1.28
CA ALA A 121 18.30 11.78 2.00
C ALA A 121 18.92 12.37 3.28
N LEU A 122 19.06 11.53 4.32
CA LEU A 122 19.65 11.91 5.59
C LEU A 122 20.87 11.02 5.88
N SER A 123 22.03 11.66 6.08
CA SER A 123 23.26 10.94 6.45
C SER A 123 23.15 10.37 7.86
N PRO A 124 23.97 9.38 8.22
CA PRO A 124 24.06 8.87 9.59
C PRO A 124 24.44 9.91 10.64
N ASP A 125 25.14 10.96 10.20
CA ASP A 125 25.56 12.08 11.05
C ASP A 125 24.51 13.20 11.15
N GLY A 126 23.36 13.01 10.51
CA GLY A 126 22.22 13.94 10.56
C GLY A 126 22.28 15.07 9.52
N LEU A 127 23.19 15.01 8.54
CA LEU A 127 23.21 15.98 7.44
C LEU A 127 22.11 15.65 6.41
N LEU A 128 21.21 16.61 6.17
CA LEU A 128 20.18 16.50 5.15
C LEU A 128 20.76 16.84 3.76
N MET A 129 20.53 15.93 2.82
CA MET A 129 20.82 16.10 1.39
C MET A 129 19.50 16.33 0.67
N ASP A 130 19.28 17.55 0.19
CA ASP A 130 18.02 17.97 -0.47
C ASP A 130 18.32 18.75 -1.76
N PRO A 131 18.78 18.06 -2.81
CA PRO A 131 19.17 18.73 -4.06
C PRO A 131 17.97 19.27 -4.87
N PHE A 132 16.75 18.88 -4.53
CA PHE A 132 15.53 19.22 -5.28
C PHE A 132 14.54 20.10 -4.51
N GLY A 133 14.93 20.62 -3.33
CA GLY A 133 14.10 21.54 -2.54
C GLY A 133 12.89 20.89 -1.86
N GLY A 134 12.98 19.60 -1.52
CA GLY A 134 11.91 18.88 -0.88
C GLY A 134 11.51 19.43 0.49
N LEU A 135 12.47 19.96 1.26
CA LEU A 135 12.19 20.60 2.54
C LEU A 135 11.35 21.88 2.36
N THR A 136 11.69 22.71 1.39
CA THR A 136 10.91 23.90 1.03
C THR A 136 9.49 23.52 0.60
N ASP A 137 9.33 22.47 -0.21
CA ASP A 137 8.01 21.99 -0.63
C ASP A 137 7.21 21.39 0.54
N LEU A 138 7.85 20.78 1.52
CA LEU A 138 7.19 20.36 2.78
C LEU A 138 6.68 21.55 3.58
N GLU A 139 7.47 22.61 3.72
CA GLU A 139 7.09 23.85 4.42
C GLU A 139 5.91 24.54 3.72
N HIS A 140 5.91 24.57 2.38
CA HIS A 140 4.81 25.12 1.58
C HIS A 140 3.64 24.15 1.40
N ARG A 141 3.70 22.94 1.96
CA ARG A 141 2.66 21.92 1.82
C ARG A 141 2.34 21.61 0.35
N CYS A 142 3.36 21.41 -0.46
CA CYS A 142 3.28 21.27 -1.90
C CYS A 142 3.77 19.88 -2.36
N ILE A 143 3.05 19.28 -3.29
CA ILE A 143 3.45 18.06 -4.02
C ILE A 143 3.96 18.51 -5.39
N ARG A 144 5.27 18.44 -5.58
CA ARG A 144 5.98 18.80 -6.81
C ARG A 144 6.76 17.60 -7.33
N CYS A 145 6.71 17.35 -8.64
CA CYS A 145 7.57 16.36 -9.30
C CYS A 145 9.04 16.76 -9.24
N VAL A 146 9.92 15.76 -9.20
CA VAL A 146 11.35 15.97 -9.40
C VAL A 146 11.61 16.22 -10.90
N GLY A 147 12.15 17.40 -11.24
CA GLY A 147 12.43 17.77 -12.64
C GLY A 147 11.15 18.04 -13.44
N SER A 148 11.07 17.54 -14.68
CA SER A 148 9.91 17.71 -15.54
C SER A 148 8.77 16.77 -15.18
N PRO A 149 7.58 17.25 -14.78
CA PRO A 149 6.44 16.40 -14.48
C PRO A 149 6.01 15.51 -15.65
N GLU A 150 6.03 16.04 -16.88
CA GLU A 150 5.63 15.29 -18.07
C GLU A 150 6.52 14.07 -18.29
N LEU A 151 7.84 14.24 -18.19
CA LEU A 151 8.80 13.14 -18.32
C LEU A 151 8.62 12.11 -17.18
N ARG A 152 8.41 12.58 -15.94
CA ARG A 152 8.16 11.68 -14.80
C ARG A 152 6.92 10.81 -15.00
N PHE A 153 5.86 11.34 -15.61
CA PHE A 153 4.63 10.59 -15.87
C PHE A 153 4.74 9.68 -17.10
N GLU A 154 5.57 10.04 -18.08
CA GLU A 154 5.91 9.15 -19.19
C GLU A 154 6.73 7.94 -18.75
N GLU A 155 7.63 8.10 -17.77
CA GLU A 155 8.40 7.01 -17.17
C GLU A 155 7.51 6.03 -16.38
N ASP A 156 6.71 6.53 -15.45
CA ASP A 156 5.74 5.72 -14.69
C ASP A 156 4.44 6.51 -14.50
N ALA A 157 3.45 6.16 -15.31
CA ALA A 157 2.13 6.80 -15.27
C ALA A 157 1.43 6.66 -13.90
N LEU A 158 1.81 5.66 -13.07
CA LEU A 158 1.27 5.52 -11.72
C LEU A 158 1.64 6.71 -10.82
N ARG A 159 2.69 7.45 -11.14
CA ARG A 159 3.08 8.66 -10.39
C ARG A 159 1.96 9.71 -10.37
N MET A 160 1.09 9.76 -11.38
CA MET A 160 -0.09 10.62 -11.39
C MET A 160 -1.06 10.28 -10.24
N PHE A 161 -1.39 9.01 -10.06
CA PHE A 161 -2.20 8.55 -8.94
C PHE A 161 -1.52 8.78 -7.59
N ARG A 162 -0.19 8.57 -7.55
CA ARG A 162 0.61 8.81 -6.34
C ARG A 162 0.61 10.28 -5.93
N ALA A 163 0.65 11.22 -6.88
CA ALA A 163 0.54 12.66 -6.59
C ALA A 163 -0.75 12.99 -5.85
N LEU A 164 -1.88 12.51 -6.37
CA LEU A 164 -3.20 12.69 -5.76
C LEU A 164 -3.30 12.01 -4.40
N ARG A 165 -2.75 10.81 -4.27
CA ARG A 165 -2.70 10.10 -2.99
C ARG A 165 -1.85 10.82 -1.95
N PHE A 166 -0.68 11.35 -2.31
CA PHE A 166 0.14 12.11 -1.37
C PHE A 166 -0.53 13.42 -0.98
N SER A 167 -1.16 14.13 -1.92
CA SER A 167 -2.00 15.29 -1.63
C SER A 167 -3.09 14.94 -0.61
N ALA A 168 -3.82 13.83 -0.83
CA ALA A 168 -4.87 13.37 0.08
C ALA A 168 -4.34 12.92 1.45
N ARG A 169 -3.17 12.28 1.51
CA ARG A 169 -2.57 11.74 2.74
C ARG A 169 -1.98 12.84 3.62
N LEU A 170 -1.29 13.81 3.00
CA LEU A 170 -0.55 14.86 3.69
C LEU A 170 -1.38 16.14 3.86
N ASP A 171 -2.51 16.23 3.17
CA ASP A 171 -3.33 17.45 3.05
C ASP A 171 -2.50 18.59 2.43
N PHE A 172 -1.81 18.29 1.32
CA PHE A 172 -0.96 19.20 0.58
C PHE A 172 -1.60 19.56 -0.77
N SER A 173 -1.36 20.77 -1.27
CA SER A 173 -1.69 21.16 -2.64
C SER A 173 -0.75 20.46 -3.63
N ILE A 174 -1.21 20.30 -4.87
CA ILE A 174 -0.35 19.85 -5.97
C ILE A 174 0.11 21.12 -6.70
N GLU A 175 1.39 21.20 -7.03
CA GLU A 175 1.94 22.27 -7.85
C GLU A 175 1.19 22.37 -9.19
N GLU A 176 0.98 23.60 -9.65
CA GLU A 176 0.20 23.87 -10.88
C GLU A 176 0.78 23.16 -12.11
N ALA A 177 2.10 23.21 -12.32
CA ALA A 177 2.75 22.53 -13.43
C ALA A 177 2.62 21.01 -13.33
N THR A 178 2.72 20.46 -12.12
CA THR A 178 2.51 19.02 -11.86
C THR A 178 1.06 18.61 -12.13
N LEU A 179 0.07 19.43 -11.71
CA LEU A 179 -1.35 19.15 -11.95
C LEU A 179 -1.71 19.24 -13.44
N ALA A 180 -1.23 20.27 -14.15
CA ALA A 180 -1.42 20.41 -15.60
C ALA A 180 -0.80 19.24 -16.38
N ALA A 181 0.35 18.74 -15.96
CA ALA A 181 0.96 17.56 -16.56
C ALA A 181 0.14 16.29 -16.29
N ILE A 182 -0.49 16.14 -15.11
CA ILE A 182 -1.42 15.01 -14.86
C ILE A 182 -2.59 15.07 -15.85
N GLU A 183 -3.21 16.21 -16.02
CA GLU A 183 -4.35 16.37 -16.95
C GLU A 183 -3.94 16.04 -18.40
N LYS A 184 -2.80 16.56 -18.84
CA LYS A 184 -2.26 16.32 -20.20
C LYS A 184 -1.90 14.86 -20.45
N LYS A 185 -1.39 14.14 -19.44
CA LYS A 185 -0.88 12.76 -19.54
C LYS A 185 -1.84 11.71 -18.99
N ALA A 186 -3.06 12.08 -18.57
CA ALA A 186 -4.04 11.17 -18.00
C ALA A 186 -4.33 9.94 -18.85
N HIS A 187 -4.28 10.06 -20.17
CA HIS A 187 -4.47 8.96 -21.13
C HIS A 187 -3.49 7.79 -20.93
N LEU A 188 -2.30 8.05 -20.37
CA LEU A 188 -1.32 7.00 -20.05
C LEU A 188 -1.79 6.06 -18.95
N ALA A 189 -2.80 6.44 -18.17
CA ALA A 189 -3.40 5.57 -17.15
C ALA A 189 -3.95 4.26 -17.74
N SER A 190 -4.38 4.28 -19.01
CA SER A 190 -4.89 3.09 -19.71
C SER A 190 -3.85 1.98 -19.91
N ALA A 191 -2.57 2.31 -19.89
CA ALA A 191 -1.47 1.35 -20.00
C ALA A 191 -1.11 0.67 -18.65
N LEU A 192 -1.64 1.17 -17.53
CA LEU A 192 -1.33 0.62 -16.22
C LEU A 192 -2.14 -0.65 -15.91
N ALA A 193 -1.52 -1.59 -15.22
CA ALA A 193 -2.24 -2.74 -14.66
C ALA A 193 -3.30 -2.28 -13.65
N ALA A 194 -4.51 -2.83 -13.76
CA ALA A 194 -5.66 -2.47 -12.94
C ALA A 194 -5.39 -2.64 -11.43
N GLU A 195 -4.60 -3.65 -11.04
CA GLU A 195 -4.19 -3.90 -9.66
C GLU A 195 -3.40 -2.74 -9.06
N ARG A 196 -2.52 -2.10 -9.87
CA ARG A 196 -1.74 -0.95 -9.42
C ARG A 196 -2.64 0.27 -9.20
N ILE A 197 -3.59 0.50 -10.12
CA ILE A 197 -4.57 1.59 -10.01
C ILE A 197 -5.45 1.35 -8.77
N ARG A 198 -6.00 0.13 -8.62
CA ARG A 198 -6.78 -0.27 -7.44
C ARG A 198 -6.04 0.07 -6.15
N ASP A 199 -4.79 -0.33 -6.04
CA ASP A 199 -4.00 -0.13 -4.82
C ASP A 199 -3.81 1.36 -4.47
N GLU A 200 -3.59 2.22 -5.46
CA GLU A 200 -3.49 3.66 -5.24
C GLU A 200 -4.86 4.30 -4.91
N VAL A 201 -5.93 3.85 -5.57
CA VAL A 201 -7.31 4.29 -5.25
C VAL A 201 -7.68 3.87 -3.83
N GLU A 202 -7.44 2.62 -3.44
CA GLU A 202 -7.74 2.13 -2.09
C GLU A 202 -6.93 2.89 -1.03
N LYS A 203 -5.62 3.07 -1.26
CA LYS A 203 -4.79 3.87 -0.36
C LYS A 203 -5.30 5.30 -0.24
N THR A 204 -5.81 5.89 -1.33
CA THR A 204 -6.41 7.24 -1.31
C THR A 204 -7.72 7.26 -0.53
N LEU A 205 -8.59 6.28 -0.75
CA LEU A 205 -9.82 6.10 0.03
C LEU A 205 -9.55 6.01 1.54
N LEU A 206 -8.43 5.42 1.95
CA LEU A 206 -8.05 5.26 3.36
C LEU A 206 -7.36 6.50 3.98
N THR A 207 -7.15 7.55 3.20
CA THR A 207 -6.57 8.82 3.70
C THR A 207 -7.58 9.66 4.49
N PRO A 208 -7.14 10.76 5.11
CA PRO A 208 -8.04 11.78 5.67
C PRO A 208 -8.94 12.43 4.63
N ARG A 209 -8.51 12.50 3.35
CA ARG A 209 -9.23 13.17 2.25
C ARG A 209 -9.61 12.18 1.13
N PRO A 210 -10.50 11.22 1.40
CA PRO A 210 -10.90 10.19 0.42
C PRO A 210 -11.63 10.78 -0.80
N GLU A 211 -12.19 11.98 -0.68
CA GLU A 211 -12.84 12.70 -1.78
C GLU A 211 -11.89 13.03 -2.94
N THR A 212 -10.59 12.95 -2.74
CA THR A 212 -9.57 13.11 -3.78
C THR A 212 -9.71 12.09 -4.92
N VAL A 213 -10.39 10.96 -4.69
CA VAL A 213 -10.76 10.02 -5.78
C VAL A 213 -11.65 10.71 -6.83
N GLY A 214 -12.44 11.70 -6.43
CA GLY A 214 -13.20 12.53 -7.37
C GLY A 214 -12.31 13.37 -8.29
N LEU A 215 -11.16 13.82 -7.80
CA LEU A 215 -10.19 14.50 -8.64
C LEU A 215 -9.51 13.52 -9.64
N MET A 216 -9.25 12.27 -9.23
CA MET A 216 -8.77 11.24 -10.17
C MET A 216 -9.77 11.02 -11.32
N GLN A 217 -11.07 10.98 -11.00
CA GLN A 217 -12.13 10.86 -12.00
C GLN A 217 -12.20 12.11 -12.89
N HIS A 218 -12.17 13.30 -12.31
CA HIS A 218 -12.25 14.56 -13.05
C HIS A 218 -11.08 14.72 -14.04
N LEU A 219 -9.87 14.35 -13.64
CA LEU A 219 -8.67 14.40 -14.47
C LEU A 219 -8.59 13.26 -15.50
N GLY A 220 -9.54 12.32 -15.54
CA GLY A 220 -9.59 11.23 -16.52
C GLY A 220 -8.72 10.02 -16.20
N LEU A 221 -8.14 9.96 -15.00
CA LEU A 221 -7.29 8.82 -14.61
C LEU A 221 -8.08 7.51 -14.46
N LEU A 222 -9.39 7.58 -14.28
CA LEU A 222 -10.29 6.42 -14.10
C LEU A 222 -11.17 6.14 -15.33
N ASP A 223 -10.97 6.82 -16.45
CA ASP A 223 -11.82 6.69 -17.65
C ASP A 223 -11.95 5.25 -18.17
N GLY A 224 -10.90 4.45 -18.06
CA GLY A 224 -10.94 3.02 -18.44
C GLY A 224 -11.87 2.14 -17.58
N PHE A 225 -12.40 2.66 -16.47
CA PHE A 225 -13.27 1.96 -15.53
C PHE A 225 -14.67 2.56 -15.40
N LEU A 226 -14.91 3.72 -16.00
CA LEU A 226 -16.17 4.46 -15.90
C LEU A 226 -16.90 4.45 -17.23
N CYS A 227 -18.23 4.47 -17.20
CA CYS A 227 -19.06 4.55 -18.40
C CYS A 227 -19.03 5.96 -19.01
N THR A 228 -18.85 6.98 -18.15
CA THR A 228 -18.76 8.39 -18.55
C THR A 228 -17.97 9.14 -17.50
N ARG A 229 -17.55 10.38 -17.83
CA ARG A 229 -16.87 11.28 -16.90
C ARG A 229 -17.88 12.30 -16.37
N ALA A 230 -17.87 12.56 -15.07
CA ALA A 230 -18.66 13.66 -14.52
C ALA A 230 -18.02 15.02 -14.85
N GLU A 231 -18.84 15.99 -15.19
CA GLU A 231 -18.41 17.37 -15.27
C GLU A 231 -18.21 17.93 -13.84
N GLY A 232 -16.94 18.19 -13.48
CA GLY A 232 -16.57 18.73 -12.18
C GLY A 232 -16.41 17.68 -11.07
N THR A 233 -16.46 18.15 -9.84
CA THR A 233 -16.28 17.32 -8.63
C THR A 233 -17.61 16.73 -8.16
N LEU A 234 -17.55 15.55 -7.56
CA LEU A 234 -18.69 14.86 -6.95
C LEU A 234 -18.79 15.28 -5.46
N PRO A 235 -19.70 16.20 -5.08
CA PRO A 235 -19.75 16.74 -3.71
C PRO A 235 -19.99 15.66 -2.66
N GLU A 236 -20.75 14.60 -2.99
CA GLU A 236 -21.04 13.49 -2.09
C GLU A 236 -19.81 12.69 -1.68
N LEU A 237 -18.71 12.76 -2.43
CA LEU A 237 -17.48 12.07 -2.04
C LEU A 237 -16.90 12.59 -0.71
N LYS A 238 -17.21 13.84 -0.32
CA LYS A 238 -16.88 14.35 1.02
C LYS A 238 -17.54 13.55 2.14
N LEU A 239 -18.68 12.89 1.86
CA LEU A 239 -19.36 12.06 2.84
C LEU A 239 -18.57 10.81 3.23
N LEU A 240 -17.60 10.37 2.40
CA LEU A 240 -16.68 9.29 2.71
C LEU A 240 -15.87 9.56 3.98
N THR A 241 -15.65 10.82 4.34
CA THR A 241 -14.95 11.21 5.58
C THR A 241 -15.71 10.80 6.84
N LYS A 242 -17.04 10.69 6.76
CA LYS A 242 -17.91 10.25 7.86
C LYS A 242 -17.79 8.74 8.14
N LEU A 243 -17.23 7.98 7.20
CA LEU A 243 -17.05 6.54 7.32
C LEU A 243 -15.73 6.19 8.02
N PRO A 244 -15.68 5.06 8.73
CA PRO A 244 -14.41 4.53 9.23
C PRO A 244 -13.38 4.38 8.10
N ARG A 245 -12.10 4.48 8.43
CA ARG A 245 -11.00 4.20 7.48
C ARG A 245 -10.84 2.69 7.27
N LYS A 246 -11.89 2.07 6.73
CA LYS A 246 -11.93 0.65 6.36
C LYS A 246 -12.23 0.54 4.87
N ALA A 247 -11.45 -0.28 4.17
CA ALA A 247 -11.56 -0.43 2.72
C ALA A 247 -12.98 -0.76 2.29
N LEU A 248 -13.61 -1.77 2.89
CA LEU A 248 -14.97 -2.20 2.53
C LEU A 248 -16.01 -1.09 2.65
N ASP A 249 -15.98 -0.30 3.75
CA ASP A 249 -16.94 0.79 3.96
C ASP A 249 -16.79 1.86 2.87
N ARG A 250 -15.56 2.23 2.54
CA ARG A 250 -15.27 3.31 1.60
C ARG A 250 -15.41 2.89 0.14
N TRP A 251 -15.08 1.65 -0.22
CA TRP A 251 -15.38 1.09 -1.53
C TRP A 251 -16.87 0.99 -1.79
N MET A 252 -17.65 0.46 -0.82
CA MET A 252 -19.11 0.38 -0.95
C MET A 252 -19.74 1.75 -1.15
N ALA A 253 -19.38 2.74 -0.34
CA ALA A 253 -19.91 4.09 -0.47
C ALA A 253 -19.47 4.76 -1.77
N LEU A 254 -18.21 4.59 -2.21
CA LEU A 254 -17.74 5.07 -3.51
C LEU A 254 -18.60 4.49 -4.64
N CYS A 255 -18.81 3.18 -4.68
CA CYS A 255 -19.61 2.53 -5.71
C CYS A 255 -21.05 3.06 -5.74
N VAL A 256 -21.66 3.26 -4.58
CA VAL A 256 -23.03 3.82 -4.50
C VAL A 256 -23.07 5.24 -5.04
N ILE A 257 -22.09 6.08 -4.69
CA ILE A 257 -22.00 7.44 -5.22
C ILE A 257 -21.83 7.42 -6.74
N LEU A 258 -20.84 6.67 -7.25
CA LEU A 258 -20.58 6.58 -8.69
C LEU A 258 -21.82 6.08 -9.47
N ARG A 259 -22.54 5.10 -8.91
CA ARG A 259 -23.77 4.58 -9.53
C ARG A 259 -24.92 5.59 -9.51
N ARG A 260 -25.11 6.31 -8.41
CA ARG A 260 -26.12 7.39 -8.30
C ARG A 260 -25.87 8.50 -9.33
N TRP A 261 -24.61 8.75 -9.66
CA TRP A 261 -24.20 9.71 -10.68
C TRP A 261 -24.17 9.13 -12.11
N GLY A 262 -24.51 7.84 -12.27
CA GLY A 262 -24.52 7.18 -13.59
C GLY A 262 -23.11 6.96 -14.18
N LEU A 263 -22.07 7.05 -13.37
CA LEU A 263 -20.69 6.88 -13.82
C LEU A 263 -20.30 5.41 -13.96
N ILE A 264 -21.00 4.51 -13.30
CA ILE A 264 -20.90 3.05 -13.43
C ILE A 264 -22.29 2.45 -13.63
N SER A 265 -22.40 1.45 -14.51
CA SER A 265 -23.63 0.70 -14.74
C SER A 265 -23.82 -0.41 -13.70
N SER A 266 -22.73 -1.04 -13.30
CA SER A 266 -22.70 -2.17 -12.36
C SER A 266 -21.55 -2.01 -11.36
N VAL A 267 -21.85 -2.23 -10.08
CA VAL A 267 -20.83 -2.27 -9.02
C VAL A 267 -19.90 -3.45 -9.21
N GLU A 268 -20.46 -4.61 -9.59
CA GLU A 268 -19.71 -5.84 -9.82
C GLU A 268 -18.69 -5.67 -10.97
N ASP A 269 -19.14 -5.12 -12.11
CA ASP A 269 -18.26 -4.93 -13.27
C ASP A 269 -17.14 -3.92 -12.97
N PHE A 270 -17.47 -2.80 -12.32
CA PHE A 270 -16.50 -1.79 -11.92
C PHE A 270 -15.40 -2.36 -11.01
N LEU A 271 -15.78 -3.08 -9.96
CA LEU A 271 -14.83 -3.64 -9.01
C LEU A 271 -14.06 -4.84 -9.61
N THR A 272 -14.70 -5.61 -10.49
CA THR A 272 -14.04 -6.69 -11.24
C THR A 272 -13.00 -6.13 -12.22
N ALA A 273 -13.31 -5.06 -12.92
CA ALA A 273 -12.37 -4.38 -13.81
C ALA A 273 -11.14 -3.87 -13.02
N LEU A 274 -11.33 -3.36 -11.81
CA LEU A 274 -10.27 -2.96 -10.89
C LEU A 274 -9.57 -4.14 -10.19
N ARG A 275 -9.96 -5.39 -10.47
CA ARG A 275 -9.33 -6.59 -9.89
C ARG A 275 -9.41 -6.66 -8.35
N LEU A 276 -10.52 -6.26 -7.77
CA LEU A 276 -10.74 -6.49 -6.34
C LEU A 276 -11.01 -7.98 -6.07
N ASP A 277 -10.86 -8.39 -4.80
CA ASP A 277 -11.18 -9.76 -4.40
C ASP A 277 -12.69 -10.04 -4.43
N SER A 278 -13.07 -11.30 -4.66
CA SER A 278 -14.46 -11.72 -4.82
C SER A 278 -15.33 -11.47 -3.59
N ARG A 279 -14.75 -11.46 -2.38
CA ARG A 279 -15.48 -11.12 -1.15
C ARG A 279 -15.86 -9.64 -1.14
N THR A 280 -14.91 -8.77 -1.44
CA THR A 280 -15.14 -7.31 -1.50
C THR A 280 -16.14 -6.98 -2.60
N ILE A 281 -16.00 -7.56 -3.80
CA ILE A 281 -16.94 -7.38 -4.91
C ILE A 281 -18.36 -7.73 -4.47
N ARG A 282 -18.57 -8.95 -3.95
CA ARG A 282 -19.87 -9.42 -3.50
C ARG A 282 -20.45 -8.52 -2.39
N CYS A 283 -19.67 -8.20 -1.36
CA CYS A 283 -20.14 -7.38 -0.26
C CYS A 283 -20.54 -5.96 -0.71
N CYS A 284 -19.79 -5.36 -1.64
CA CYS A 284 -20.12 -4.04 -2.18
C CYS A 284 -21.37 -4.08 -3.08
N SER A 285 -21.51 -5.11 -3.93
CA SER A 285 -22.67 -5.29 -4.81
C SER A 285 -23.96 -5.53 -4.01
N ASP A 286 -23.92 -6.46 -3.06
CA ASP A 286 -25.05 -6.74 -2.15
C ASP A 286 -25.38 -5.52 -1.28
N GLY A 287 -24.37 -4.82 -0.77
CA GLY A 287 -24.51 -3.62 0.03
C GLY A 287 -25.10 -2.46 -0.75
N ALA A 288 -24.71 -2.26 -2.00
CA ALA A 288 -25.29 -1.26 -2.90
C ALA A 288 -26.78 -1.54 -3.15
N ALA A 289 -27.16 -2.78 -3.44
CA ALA A 289 -28.54 -3.20 -3.57
C ALA A 289 -29.37 -2.95 -2.29
N LEU A 290 -28.75 -3.19 -1.12
CA LEU A 290 -29.39 -2.84 0.17
C LEU A 290 -29.61 -1.33 0.34
N LEU A 291 -28.67 -0.51 -0.12
CA LEU A 291 -28.75 0.95 0.00
C LEU A 291 -29.78 1.56 -0.94
N GLU A 292 -30.03 0.95 -2.09
CA GLU A 292 -31.10 1.33 -3.02
C GLU A 292 -32.49 0.91 -2.50
N GLY A 293 -32.52 -0.16 -1.71
CA GLY A 293 -33.74 -0.65 -1.08
C GLY A 293 -34.19 0.22 0.10
N ARG A 294 -35.45 -0.02 0.51
CA ARG A 294 -36.05 0.65 1.68
C ARG A 294 -35.22 0.31 2.94
N LYS A 295 -35.03 1.33 3.79
CA LYS A 295 -34.45 1.14 5.12
C LYS A 295 -35.33 0.16 5.94
N PRO A 296 -34.71 -0.83 6.63
CA PRO A 296 -35.43 -1.71 7.56
C PRO A 296 -36.05 -0.90 8.69
N ARG A 297 -37.34 -1.22 9.02
CA ARG A 297 -38.12 -0.50 10.05
C ARG A 297 -38.31 -1.30 11.32
N SER A 298 -37.97 -2.59 11.31
CA SER A 298 -38.22 -3.49 12.44
C SER A 298 -37.09 -4.47 12.67
N THR A 299 -36.95 -4.97 13.91
CA THR A 299 -36.01 -6.02 14.26
C THR A 299 -36.10 -7.27 13.38
N PRO A 300 -37.31 -7.81 13.04
CA PRO A 300 -37.41 -8.93 12.12
C PRO A 300 -36.84 -8.65 10.71
N GLU A 301 -37.04 -7.42 10.19
CA GLU A 301 -36.45 -7.03 8.90
C GLU A 301 -34.92 -7.04 8.97
N TRP A 302 -34.32 -6.43 9.98
CA TRP A 302 -32.88 -6.48 10.21
C TRP A 302 -32.34 -7.91 10.31
N LYS A 303 -33.03 -8.79 11.06
CA LYS A 303 -32.65 -10.20 11.19
C LYS A 303 -32.70 -10.95 9.86
N ARG A 304 -33.70 -10.65 8.98
CA ARG A 304 -33.76 -11.22 7.62
C ARG A 304 -32.58 -10.79 6.76
N LEU A 305 -32.22 -9.50 6.80
CA LEU A 305 -31.06 -9.00 6.07
C LEU A 305 -29.76 -9.66 6.55
N LEU A 306 -29.56 -9.75 7.87
CA LEU A 306 -28.39 -10.39 8.47
C LEU A 306 -28.25 -11.86 8.06
N ARG A 307 -29.37 -12.61 7.99
CA ARG A 307 -29.38 -14.01 7.52
C ARG A 307 -29.01 -14.14 6.05
N ARG A 308 -29.46 -13.19 5.23
CA ARG A 308 -29.26 -13.22 3.78
C ARG A 308 -27.86 -12.79 3.36
N TRP A 309 -27.34 -11.68 3.90
CA TRP A 309 -26.10 -11.04 3.44
C TRP A 309 -24.97 -11.02 4.46
N GLY A 310 -25.20 -11.49 5.67
CA GLY A 310 -24.21 -11.52 6.74
C GLY A 310 -23.98 -10.18 7.44
N VAL A 311 -23.24 -10.25 8.55
CA VAL A 311 -23.02 -9.10 9.45
C VAL A 311 -22.14 -8.04 8.79
N ASP A 312 -21.11 -8.45 8.05
CA ASP A 312 -20.16 -7.54 7.43
C ASP A 312 -20.84 -6.64 6.39
N THR A 313 -21.58 -7.25 5.44
CA THR A 313 -22.28 -6.53 4.37
C THR A 313 -23.37 -5.61 4.94
N VAL A 314 -24.23 -6.15 5.83
CA VAL A 314 -25.33 -5.36 6.41
C VAL A 314 -24.80 -4.25 7.32
N GLY A 315 -23.73 -4.53 8.08
CA GLY A 315 -23.09 -3.54 8.94
C GLY A 315 -22.43 -2.41 8.15
N CYS A 316 -21.76 -2.75 7.06
CA CYS A 316 -21.18 -1.78 6.14
C CYS A 316 -22.28 -0.93 5.48
N ALA A 317 -23.32 -1.55 4.90
CA ALA A 317 -24.44 -0.85 4.29
C ALA A 317 -25.17 0.09 5.28
N ALA A 318 -25.34 -0.32 6.54
CA ALA A 318 -25.94 0.53 7.55
C ALA A 318 -25.09 1.79 7.83
N ARG A 319 -23.76 1.67 7.92
CA ARG A 319 -22.86 2.82 8.08
C ARG A 319 -22.83 3.71 6.84
N CYS A 320 -22.81 3.11 5.66
CA CYS A 320 -22.89 3.85 4.40
C CYS A 320 -24.20 4.63 4.29
N ARG A 321 -25.34 4.03 4.65
CA ARG A 321 -26.64 4.73 4.66
C ARG A 321 -26.63 5.93 5.62
N ASP A 322 -26.09 5.77 6.83
CA ASP A 322 -26.00 6.87 7.79
C ASP A 322 -25.09 7.99 7.27
N ALA A 323 -24.02 7.67 6.58
CA ALA A 323 -23.08 8.64 6.03
C ALA A 323 -23.66 9.38 4.81
N LEU A 324 -24.33 8.67 3.89
CA LEU A 324 -24.79 9.19 2.60
C LEU A 324 -26.17 9.86 2.70
N ASP A 325 -27.09 9.21 3.40
CA ASP A 325 -28.50 9.63 3.43
C ASP A 325 -28.92 10.24 4.78
N GLY A 326 -28.01 10.20 5.77
CA GLY A 326 -28.30 10.55 7.15
C GLY A 326 -29.06 9.46 7.89
N GLY A 327 -29.16 9.58 9.21
CA GLY A 327 -29.96 8.67 10.03
C GLY A 327 -29.18 7.90 11.07
N SER A 328 -29.71 6.76 11.50
CA SER A 328 -29.22 5.96 12.64
C SER A 328 -29.22 4.44 12.38
N SER A 329 -29.17 4.03 11.12
CA SER A 329 -29.23 2.62 10.70
C SER A 329 -28.18 1.74 11.41
N SER A 330 -26.96 2.24 11.57
CA SER A 330 -25.88 1.52 12.28
C SER A 330 -26.16 1.40 13.79
N ARG A 331 -26.80 2.39 14.39
CA ARG A 331 -27.22 2.34 15.82
C ARG A 331 -28.37 1.35 16.01
N GLU A 332 -29.35 1.37 15.13
CA GLU A 332 -30.48 0.43 15.13
C GLU A 332 -30.01 -1.00 14.95
N LEU A 333 -29.11 -1.26 13.96
CA LEU A 333 -28.49 -2.56 13.75
C LEU A 333 -27.74 -3.04 15.00
N LYS A 334 -26.95 -2.18 15.64
CA LYS A 334 -26.26 -2.52 16.91
C LYS A 334 -27.22 -2.91 18.02
N ALA A 335 -28.38 -2.24 18.12
CA ALA A 335 -29.42 -2.61 19.08
C ALA A 335 -30.01 -3.99 18.79
N VAL A 336 -30.26 -4.30 17.51
CA VAL A 336 -30.73 -5.64 17.09
C VAL A 336 -29.72 -6.74 17.37
N LEU A 337 -28.43 -6.49 17.14
CA LEU A 337 -27.35 -7.44 17.44
C LEU A 337 -27.21 -7.68 18.97
N LYS A 338 -27.46 -6.67 19.81
CA LYS A 338 -27.45 -6.80 21.26
C LYS A 338 -28.69 -7.49 21.84
N SER A 339 -29.89 -7.20 21.29
CA SER A 339 -31.18 -7.75 21.80
C SER A 339 -31.46 -9.18 21.34
N GLY A 340 -30.80 -9.66 20.33
CA GLY A 340 -30.85 -11.05 19.92
C GLY A 340 -29.93 -11.84 20.82
N GLY A 341 -30.41 -12.33 21.97
CA GLY A 341 -29.66 -13.33 22.79
C GLY A 341 -29.06 -14.40 21.88
N ASN A 342 -27.89 -14.21 21.57
CA ASN A 342 -26.77 -14.98 21.09
C ASN A 342 -26.93 -16.28 20.22
N PRO A 343 -27.63 -16.32 19.07
CA PRO A 343 -27.29 -17.32 18.07
C PRO A 343 -26.05 -16.95 17.25
N LEU A 344 -25.74 -15.64 17.11
CA LEU A 344 -24.58 -15.19 16.34
C LEU A 344 -23.28 -15.14 17.14
N GLN A 345 -23.33 -14.93 18.44
CA GLN A 345 -22.16 -15.15 19.30
C GLN A 345 -21.78 -16.63 19.36
N ASN A 346 -22.73 -17.54 19.27
CA ASN A 346 -22.42 -18.99 19.13
C ASN A 346 -21.79 -19.30 17.76
N VAL A 347 -22.20 -18.63 16.69
CA VAL A 347 -21.57 -18.78 15.36
C VAL A 347 -20.22 -18.03 15.30
N LEU A 348 -20.09 -16.85 15.92
CA LEU A 348 -18.80 -16.14 16.05
C LEU A 348 -17.86 -16.85 17.05
N GLY A 349 -18.41 -17.46 18.10
CA GLY A 349 -17.66 -18.31 19.01
C GLY A 349 -17.19 -19.59 18.34
N SER A 350 -18.02 -20.21 17.48
CA SER A 350 -17.62 -21.38 16.68
C SER A 350 -16.68 -21.00 15.52
N LEU A 351 -16.82 -19.82 14.91
CA LEU A 351 -15.85 -19.32 13.92
C LEU A 351 -14.53 -18.89 14.57
N GLY A 352 -14.57 -18.29 15.76
CA GLY A 352 -13.39 -18.02 16.58
C GLY A 352 -12.73 -19.31 17.06
N GLY A 353 -13.50 -20.33 17.40
CA GLY A 353 -13.03 -21.67 17.70
C GLY A 353 -12.43 -22.36 16.48
N LEU A 354 -13.03 -22.25 15.31
CA LEU A 354 -12.47 -22.74 14.03
C LEU A 354 -11.17 -22.01 13.66
N GLN A 355 -11.13 -20.70 13.86
CA GLN A 355 -9.93 -19.88 13.58
C GLN A 355 -8.79 -20.21 14.54
N SER A 356 -9.07 -20.47 15.82
CA SER A 356 -8.09 -20.96 16.79
C SER A 356 -7.67 -22.41 16.52
N SER A 357 -8.58 -23.28 16.08
CA SER A 357 -8.27 -24.65 15.67
C SER A 357 -7.41 -24.69 14.41
N ILE A 358 -7.73 -23.89 13.40
CA ILE A 358 -6.91 -23.73 12.18
C ILE A 358 -5.53 -23.17 12.53
N GLN A 359 -5.44 -22.16 13.41
CA GLN A 359 -4.16 -21.63 13.87
C GLN A 359 -3.34 -22.66 14.67
N THR A 360 -4.00 -23.51 15.44
CA THR A 360 -3.35 -24.59 16.20
C THR A 360 -2.84 -25.70 15.27
N GLU A 361 -3.65 -26.08 14.28
CA GLU A 361 -3.27 -27.04 13.24
C GLU A 361 -2.12 -26.52 12.38
N TRP A 362 -2.15 -25.24 11.99
CA TRP A 362 -1.06 -24.57 11.28
C TRP A 362 0.26 -24.57 12.06
N LYS A 363 0.20 -24.23 13.36
CA LYS A 363 1.38 -24.27 14.24
C LYS A 363 1.91 -25.69 14.42
N LYS A 364 1.03 -26.69 14.40
CA LYS A 364 1.42 -28.10 14.46
C LYS A 364 2.14 -28.52 13.16
N GLN A 365 1.56 -28.20 12.00
CA GLN A 365 2.17 -28.48 10.70
C GLN A 365 3.50 -27.74 10.51
N GLU A 366 3.61 -26.50 10.98
CA GLU A 366 4.86 -25.74 10.93
C GLU A 366 5.96 -26.39 11.80
N LYS A 367 5.58 -26.94 12.96
CA LYS A 367 6.48 -27.69 13.84
C LYS A 367 6.93 -29.01 13.23
N ASP A 368 6.00 -29.73 12.61
CA ASP A 368 6.26 -30.98 11.90
C ASP A 368 7.17 -30.74 10.68
N PHE A 369 6.97 -29.64 9.94
CA PHE A 369 7.82 -29.25 8.83
C PHE A 369 9.25 -28.86 9.28
N GLN A 370 9.37 -28.15 10.42
CA GLN A 370 10.67 -27.84 11.02
C GLN A 370 11.38 -29.09 11.52
N GLN A 371 10.66 -30.07 12.07
CA GLN A 371 11.23 -31.34 12.51
C GLN A 371 11.69 -32.17 11.30
N PHE A 372 10.85 -32.24 10.26
CA PHE A 372 11.23 -32.90 9.00
C PHE A 372 12.49 -32.26 8.38
N GLY A 373 12.61 -30.94 8.38
CA GLY A 373 13.81 -30.23 7.92
C GLY A 373 15.05 -30.62 8.72
N LYS A 374 14.95 -30.76 10.05
CA LYS A 374 16.06 -31.21 10.91
C LYS A 374 16.46 -32.66 10.62
N ASP A 375 15.48 -33.52 10.40
CA ASP A 375 15.71 -34.95 10.10
C ASP A 375 16.38 -35.13 8.72
N VAL A 376 15.99 -34.32 7.73
CA VAL A 376 16.64 -34.30 6.41
C VAL A 376 18.08 -33.78 6.52
N CYS A 377 18.33 -32.67 7.24
CA CYS A 377 19.67 -32.18 7.46
C CYS A 377 20.57 -33.19 8.17
N SER A 378 20.04 -33.87 9.21
CA SER A 378 20.76 -34.91 9.93
C SER A 378 21.15 -36.09 9.01
N ARG A 379 20.23 -36.51 8.13
CA ARG A 379 20.51 -37.58 7.15
C ARG A 379 21.53 -37.16 6.09
N VAL A 380 21.50 -35.90 5.65
CA VAL A 380 22.48 -35.35 4.70
C VAL A 380 23.87 -35.36 5.32
N VAL A 381 24.02 -34.91 6.57
CA VAL A 381 25.29 -34.93 7.30
C VAL A 381 25.83 -36.37 7.43
N THR A 382 24.98 -37.34 7.79
CA THR A 382 25.37 -38.75 7.91
C THR A 382 25.80 -39.35 6.56
N LEU A 383 25.16 -38.93 5.45
CA LEU A 383 25.55 -39.34 4.10
C LEU A 383 26.89 -38.73 3.67
N GLU A 384 27.15 -37.47 4.02
CA GLU A 384 28.46 -36.83 3.77
C GLU A 384 29.60 -37.49 4.56
N ASP A 385 29.34 -37.85 5.81
CA ASP A 385 30.34 -38.56 6.64
C ASP A 385 30.59 -39.99 6.13
N SER A 386 29.55 -40.69 5.69
CA SER A 386 29.68 -42.00 5.03
C SER A 386 30.44 -41.92 3.72
N ARG A 387 30.23 -40.87 2.94
CA ARG A 387 30.95 -40.57 1.70
C ARG A 387 32.46 -40.30 1.97
N LYS A 388 32.75 -39.51 3.02
CA LYS A 388 34.15 -39.23 3.43
C LYS A 388 34.86 -40.53 3.89
N ALA A 389 34.18 -41.40 4.64
CA ALA A 389 34.70 -42.68 5.07
C ALA A 389 34.99 -43.62 3.88
N LEU A 390 34.10 -43.67 2.88
CA LEU A 390 34.31 -44.47 1.65
C LEU A 390 35.47 -43.94 0.80
N VAL A 391 35.65 -42.62 0.69
CA VAL A 391 36.77 -42.01 -0.06
C VAL A 391 38.09 -42.16 0.70
N GLY A 392 38.05 -42.21 2.04
CA GLY A 392 39.26 -42.47 2.86
C GLY A 392 39.81 -43.90 2.77
N ASN A 393 38.95 -44.85 2.48
CA ASN A 393 39.32 -46.28 2.32
C ASN A 393 39.79 -46.65 0.90
N LEU A 394 39.76 -45.70 -0.04
CA LEU A 394 40.21 -45.89 -1.44
C LEU A 394 41.59 -45.25 -1.71
N LYS A 395 42.27 -44.78 -0.67
CA LYS A 395 43.68 -44.40 -0.68
C LYS A 395 44.49 -45.40 0.15
#